data_993489d93d0e5c9f10e88cbeed6b3733
#
_entry.id   993489d93d0e5c9f10e88cbeed6b3733
#
_cell.length_a   1.000
_cell.length_b   1.000
_cell.length_c   1.000
_cell.angle_alpha   90.00
_cell.angle_beta   90.00
_cell.angle_gamma   90.00
#
_symmetry.space_group_name_H-M   'P 1'
#
loop_
_entity.id
_entity.type
_entity.pdbx_description
1 polymer ?
#
loop_
_entity_poly.entity_id
_entity_poly.type
_entity_poly.pdbx_seq_one_letter_code
_entity_poly.pdbx_strand_id
1 'polypeptide(L)'
;MGCEGSTNAYSIVGSTPLVDSLFSIKYALYEGKQDNPRLSLYAFSGDTYLYENPWTLPLGFILPDIVETGWKRDLSSPADVQNDLSDVLGVPECLIFTDGEEQGNRFSFTAPEDGEYYISVANRQIDSVKLDVGGESRSIDTLKRGYLVETGYVKAGTLILLESNDSAGS
;
A
#
# COMPACT_ATOMS: atom_id res chain seq x y z
N MET A 1 -5.54 -5.72 -6.33
CA MET A 1 -4.86 -6.49 -5.26
C MET A 1 -4.08 -7.62 -5.91
N GLY A 2 -2.76 -7.64 -5.75
CA GLY A 2 -1.92 -8.72 -6.27
C GLY A 2 -1.69 -9.75 -5.18
N CYS A 3 -2.38 -10.87 -5.26
CA CYS A 3 -2.06 -12.03 -4.44
C CYS A 3 -1.42 -13.08 -5.34
N GLU A 4 -0.15 -13.41 -5.11
CA GLU A 4 0.41 -14.66 -5.64
C GLU A 4 0.25 -15.75 -4.60
N GLY A 5 -0.48 -16.82 -4.97
CA GLY A 5 -0.56 -18.03 -4.20
C GLY A 5 0.45 -19.06 -4.72
N SER A 6 1.28 -19.59 -3.87
CA SER A 6 1.88 -20.91 -4.07
C SER A 6 1.08 -21.91 -3.24
N THR A 7 1.32 -23.20 -3.42
CA THR A 7 0.51 -24.28 -2.83
C THR A 7 0.28 -24.15 -1.30
N ASN A 8 1.09 -23.35 -0.59
CA ASN A 8 0.99 -23.16 0.87
C ASN A 8 1.41 -21.74 1.34
N ALA A 9 1.47 -20.75 0.46
CA ALA A 9 1.85 -19.40 0.85
C ALA A 9 1.07 -18.34 0.07
N TYR A 10 0.60 -17.34 0.78
CA TYR A 10 0.02 -16.13 0.21
C TYR A 10 0.89 -14.95 0.60
N SER A 11 1.16 -14.05 -0.34
CA SER A 11 1.76 -12.77 -0.02
C SER A 11 0.90 -11.65 -0.58
N ILE A 12 0.69 -10.62 0.24
CA ILE A 12 0.02 -9.40 -0.14
C ILE A 12 1.08 -8.31 -0.17
N VAL A 13 1.27 -7.66 -1.31
CA VAL A 13 2.21 -6.56 -1.48
C VAL A 13 1.42 -5.28 -1.68
N GLY A 14 1.81 -4.20 -1.00
CA GLY A 14 1.10 -2.93 -1.05
C GLY A 14 -0.27 -3.00 -0.37
N SER A 15 -0.32 -3.60 0.81
CA SER A 15 -1.55 -3.62 1.61
C SER A 15 -1.87 -2.22 2.10
N THR A 16 -3.11 -1.79 1.90
CA THR A 16 -3.63 -0.53 2.41
C THR A 16 -4.50 -0.76 3.64
N PRO A 17 -4.78 0.25 4.46
CA PRO A 17 -5.69 0.13 5.60
C PRO A 17 -7.05 -0.48 5.25
N LEU A 18 -7.60 -0.15 4.08
CA LEU A 18 -8.85 -0.75 3.60
C LEU A 18 -8.69 -2.24 3.34
N VAL A 19 -7.60 -2.63 2.66
CA VAL A 19 -7.30 -4.04 2.36
C VAL A 19 -7.09 -4.82 3.65
N ASP A 20 -6.30 -4.31 4.59
CA ASP A 20 -6.07 -4.93 5.91
C ASP A 20 -7.38 -5.16 6.66
N SER A 21 -8.28 -4.16 6.63
CA SER A 21 -9.59 -4.25 7.27
C SER A 21 -10.46 -5.32 6.63
N LEU A 22 -10.57 -5.34 5.30
CA LEU A 22 -11.38 -6.30 4.54
C LEU A 22 -10.88 -7.75 4.69
N PHE A 23 -9.57 -7.96 4.78
CA PHE A 23 -8.97 -9.28 4.98
C PHE A 23 -8.84 -9.70 6.45
N SER A 24 -9.40 -8.92 7.38
CA SER A 24 -9.36 -9.19 8.80
C SER A 24 -7.92 -9.29 9.35
N ILE A 25 -6.98 -8.50 8.79
CA ILE A 25 -5.59 -8.45 9.25
C ILE A 25 -5.55 -7.64 10.54
N LYS A 26 -5.65 -8.36 11.65
CA LYS A 26 -5.73 -7.78 12.98
C LYS A 26 -4.35 -7.44 13.57
N TYR A 27 -3.36 -8.24 13.26
CA TYR A 27 -2.02 -8.09 13.81
C TYR A 27 -0.99 -8.05 12.70
N ALA A 28 0.02 -7.18 12.86
CA ALA A 28 1.17 -7.09 11.99
C ALA A 28 2.47 -7.14 12.78
N LEU A 29 3.46 -7.88 12.27
CA LEU A 29 4.81 -7.98 12.83
C LEU A 29 5.75 -7.10 12.01
N TYR A 30 6.55 -6.29 12.71
CA TYR A 30 7.57 -5.45 12.10
C TYR A 30 8.93 -5.70 12.76
N GLU A 31 9.99 -5.66 11.96
CA GLU A 31 11.34 -5.43 12.46
C GLU A 31 11.48 -3.93 12.74
N GLY A 32 11.92 -3.60 13.95
CA GLY A 32 12.00 -2.22 14.39
C GLY A 32 10.65 -1.60 14.79
N LYS A 33 10.75 -0.59 15.65
CA LYS A 33 9.60 0.15 16.15
C LYS A 33 8.99 1.01 15.03
N GLN A 34 7.67 0.93 14.88
CA GLN A 34 6.91 1.74 13.94
C GLN A 34 6.38 3.02 14.61
N ASP A 35 6.55 4.15 13.96
CA ASP A 35 5.97 5.45 14.38
C ASP A 35 4.68 5.74 13.57
N ASN A 36 3.78 4.76 13.52
CA ASN A 36 2.51 4.85 12.81
C ASN A 36 1.36 4.98 13.82
N PRO A 37 0.70 6.14 13.91
CA PRO A 37 -0.37 6.38 14.89
C PRO A 37 -1.62 5.52 14.66
N ARG A 38 -1.77 4.91 13.47
CA ARG A 38 -2.86 3.99 13.16
C ARG A 38 -2.71 2.65 13.86
N LEU A 39 -1.48 2.27 14.21
CA LEU A 39 -1.16 0.98 14.81
C LEU A 39 -1.02 1.11 16.33
N SER A 40 -1.57 0.17 17.07
CA SER A 40 -1.40 0.09 18.51
C SER A 40 -0.37 -0.98 18.88
N LEU A 41 0.71 -0.60 19.55
CA LEU A 41 1.70 -1.58 20.02
C LEU A 41 1.03 -2.57 20.98
N TYR A 42 1.02 -3.85 20.60
CA TYR A 42 0.46 -4.94 21.41
C TYR A 42 1.53 -5.64 22.26
N ALA A 43 2.68 -5.97 21.64
CA ALA A 43 3.79 -6.63 22.31
C ALA A 43 5.10 -6.42 21.53
N PHE A 44 6.23 -6.69 22.17
CA PHE A 44 7.53 -6.72 21.49
C PHE A 44 8.47 -7.74 22.13
N SER A 45 9.44 -8.23 21.35
CA SER A 45 10.51 -9.11 21.82
C SER A 45 11.77 -8.85 20.97
N GLY A 46 12.84 -8.40 21.61
CA GLY A 46 14.04 -7.94 20.89
C GLY A 46 13.68 -6.80 19.96
N ASP A 47 14.02 -6.93 18.67
CA ASP A 47 13.72 -5.96 17.62
C ASP A 47 12.44 -6.27 16.83
N THR A 48 11.67 -7.26 17.27
CA THR A 48 10.39 -7.63 16.66
C THR A 48 9.23 -7.03 17.45
N TYR A 49 8.38 -6.29 16.75
CA TYR A 49 7.23 -5.57 17.31
C TYR A 49 5.94 -6.10 16.71
N LEU A 50 4.98 -6.42 17.59
CA LEU A 50 3.63 -6.83 17.22
C LEU A 50 2.67 -5.65 17.43
N TYR A 51 2.02 -5.23 16.38
CA TYR A 51 1.02 -4.18 16.43
C TYR A 51 -0.38 -4.73 16.16
N GLU A 52 -1.37 -4.14 16.81
CA GLU A 52 -2.78 -4.40 16.56
C GLU A 52 -3.34 -3.32 15.63
N ASN A 53 -4.09 -3.76 14.61
CA ASN A 53 -4.91 -2.91 13.76
C ASN A 53 -6.33 -2.82 14.37
N PRO A 54 -6.72 -1.70 14.97
CA PRO A 54 -8.03 -1.55 15.61
C PRO A 54 -9.20 -1.46 14.62
N TRP A 55 -8.92 -1.26 13.33
CA TRP A 55 -9.93 -1.06 12.27
C TRP A 55 -10.29 -2.35 11.54
N THR A 56 -9.94 -3.50 12.10
CA THR A 56 -10.19 -4.80 11.46
C THR A 56 -11.67 -5.13 11.43
N LEU A 57 -12.17 -5.50 10.26
CA LEU A 57 -13.50 -6.09 10.13
C LEU A 57 -13.51 -7.55 10.61
N PRO A 58 -14.64 -8.07 11.09
CA PRO A 58 -14.77 -9.49 11.39
C PRO A 58 -14.64 -10.33 10.11
N LEU A 59 -14.33 -11.64 10.24
CA LEU A 59 -14.20 -12.57 9.12
C LEU A 59 -15.45 -12.66 8.23
N GLY A 60 -16.61 -12.36 8.80
CA GLY A 60 -17.88 -12.27 8.07
C GLY A 60 -18.54 -10.93 8.37
N PHE A 61 -18.88 -10.18 7.35
CA PHE A 61 -19.60 -8.91 7.43
C PHE A 61 -20.55 -8.78 6.24
N ILE A 62 -21.57 -7.96 6.39
CA ILE A 62 -22.58 -7.72 5.36
C ILE A 62 -22.23 -6.42 4.65
N LEU A 63 -22.19 -6.47 3.33
CA LEU A 63 -22.13 -5.30 2.47
C LEU A 63 -23.51 -5.01 1.87
N PRO A 64 -23.84 -3.75 1.57
CA PRO A 64 -25.04 -3.42 0.82
C PRO A 64 -25.02 -4.08 -0.57
N ASP A 65 -26.19 -4.50 -1.07
CA ASP A 65 -26.34 -5.16 -2.37
C ASP A 65 -25.77 -4.34 -3.54
N ILE A 66 -25.75 -3.01 -3.41
CA ILE A 66 -25.16 -2.10 -4.41
C ILE A 66 -23.69 -2.41 -4.67
N VAL A 67 -22.95 -2.98 -3.72
CA VAL A 67 -21.53 -3.33 -3.90
C VAL A 67 -21.35 -4.44 -4.92
N GLU A 68 -22.29 -5.39 -5.01
CA GLU A 68 -22.22 -6.49 -5.96
C GLU A 68 -22.21 -5.99 -7.42
N THR A 69 -23.03 -5.00 -7.72
CA THR A 69 -23.25 -4.49 -9.08
C THR A 69 -22.53 -3.16 -9.36
N GLY A 70 -22.25 -2.36 -8.34
CA GLY A 70 -21.69 -1.03 -8.48
C GLY A 70 -20.16 -0.99 -8.44
N TRP A 71 -19.52 -1.89 -7.69
CA TRP A 71 -18.07 -1.87 -7.53
C TRP A 71 -17.34 -2.36 -8.77
N LYS A 72 -16.53 -1.49 -9.38
CA LYS A 72 -15.68 -1.77 -10.53
C LYS A 72 -14.33 -2.35 -10.06
N ARG A 73 -14.16 -3.65 -10.27
CA ARG A 73 -12.95 -4.39 -9.83
C ARG A 73 -11.89 -4.54 -10.91
N ASP A 74 -12.19 -4.09 -12.12
CA ASP A 74 -11.37 -4.21 -13.33
C ASP A 74 -10.66 -2.91 -13.73
N LEU A 75 -10.66 -1.91 -12.85
CA LEU A 75 -9.92 -0.68 -13.06
C LEU A 75 -8.41 -0.94 -13.09
N SER A 76 -7.68 -0.14 -13.89
CA SER A 76 -6.25 -0.34 -14.13
C SER A 76 -5.38 -0.06 -12.92
N SER A 77 -5.81 0.85 -12.06
CA SER A 77 -5.09 1.21 -10.83
C SER A 77 -5.71 0.52 -9.60
N PRO A 78 -4.89 -0.14 -8.76
CA PRO A 78 -5.37 -0.67 -7.49
C PRO A 78 -5.93 0.39 -6.53
N ALA A 79 -5.45 1.63 -6.64
CA ALA A 79 -5.98 2.76 -5.87
C ALA A 79 -7.39 3.13 -6.33
N ASP A 80 -7.62 3.20 -7.65
CA ASP A 80 -8.93 3.50 -8.21
C ASP A 80 -9.96 2.44 -7.84
N VAL A 81 -9.58 1.15 -7.85
CA VAL A 81 -10.46 0.05 -7.41
C VAL A 81 -10.90 0.22 -5.97
N GLN A 82 -10.03 0.69 -5.09
CA GLN A 82 -10.35 0.91 -3.68
C GLN A 82 -11.21 2.16 -3.48
N ASN A 83 -10.92 3.23 -4.18
CA ASN A 83 -11.72 4.46 -4.14
C ASN A 83 -13.11 4.25 -4.73
N ASP A 84 -13.24 3.47 -5.81
CA ASP A 84 -14.55 3.11 -6.37
C ASP A 84 -15.39 2.31 -5.36
N LEU A 85 -14.79 1.44 -4.55
CA LEU A 85 -15.51 0.80 -3.44
C LEU A 85 -15.99 1.82 -2.41
N SER A 86 -15.15 2.79 -2.05
CA SER A 86 -15.53 3.85 -1.13
C SER A 86 -16.70 4.68 -1.67
N ASP A 87 -16.68 5.03 -2.95
CA ASP A 87 -17.75 5.76 -3.63
C ASP A 87 -19.07 4.97 -3.62
N VAL A 88 -19.04 3.69 -3.98
CA VAL A 88 -20.22 2.80 -3.94
C VAL A 88 -20.81 2.67 -2.53
N LEU A 89 -19.97 2.70 -1.51
CA LEU A 89 -20.40 2.67 -0.11
C LEU A 89 -20.88 4.04 0.40
N GLY A 90 -20.71 5.11 -0.37
CA GLY A 90 -21.07 6.47 0.03
C GLY A 90 -20.20 7.03 1.16
N VAL A 91 -18.94 6.58 1.23
CA VAL A 91 -17.94 7.07 2.19
C VAL A 91 -16.83 7.84 1.47
N PRO A 92 -16.08 8.71 2.15
CA PRO A 92 -14.96 9.43 1.54
C PRO A 92 -13.94 8.49 0.90
N GLU A 93 -13.25 8.95 -0.13
CA GLU A 93 -12.13 8.24 -0.74
C GLU A 93 -11.11 7.80 0.31
N CYS A 94 -10.68 6.54 0.22
CA CYS A 94 -9.71 5.96 1.15
C CYS A 94 -8.26 6.31 0.76
N LEU A 95 -8.01 6.67 -0.51
CA LEU A 95 -6.70 7.07 -1.02
C LEU A 95 -6.84 8.41 -1.76
N ILE A 96 -6.10 9.41 -1.31
CA ILE A 96 -6.08 10.75 -1.91
C ILE A 96 -4.85 10.84 -2.82
N PHE A 97 -5.06 11.25 -4.06
CA PHE A 97 -3.96 11.43 -5.00
C PHE A 97 -3.09 12.62 -4.62
N THR A 98 -1.79 12.41 -4.74
CA THR A 98 -0.76 13.44 -4.57
C THR A 98 0.11 13.44 -5.82
N ASP A 99 0.34 14.61 -6.37
CA ASP A 99 1.21 14.78 -7.53
C ASP A 99 2.67 14.58 -7.18
N GLY A 100 3.46 14.08 -8.14
CA GLY A 100 4.89 13.93 -8.04
C GLY A 100 5.56 14.26 -9.37
N GLU A 101 6.87 14.25 -9.37
CA GLU A 101 7.71 14.55 -10.53
C GLU A 101 8.26 13.27 -11.14
N GLU A 102 8.05 13.08 -12.44
CA GLU A 102 8.65 11.97 -13.20
C GLU A 102 9.82 12.48 -14.03
N GLN A 103 10.97 11.80 -13.93
CA GLN A 103 12.16 12.07 -14.74
C GLN A 103 12.83 10.76 -15.16
N GLY A 104 12.59 10.35 -16.39
CA GLY A 104 13.11 9.08 -16.92
C GLY A 104 12.56 7.88 -16.18
N ASN A 105 13.45 7.13 -15.51
CA ASN A 105 13.09 5.96 -14.70
C ASN A 105 12.86 6.30 -13.21
N ARG A 106 12.78 7.58 -12.87
CA ARG A 106 12.61 8.06 -11.51
C ARG A 106 11.29 8.77 -11.34
N PHE A 107 10.67 8.53 -10.20
CA PHE A 107 9.54 9.28 -9.68
C PHE A 107 9.92 9.84 -8.30
N SER A 108 9.53 11.07 -8.02
CA SER A 108 9.79 11.69 -6.73
C SER A 108 8.64 12.57 -6.27
N PHE A 109 8.43 12.62 -4.97
CA PHE A 109 7.56 13.61 -4.35
C PHE A 109 8.01 13.89 -2.92
N THR A 110 7.60 15.04 -2.40
CA THR A 110 7.80 15.39 -0.99
C THR A 110 6.47 15.26 -0.27
N ALA A 111 6.46 14.51 0.83
CA ALA A 111 5.25 14.31 1.62
C ALA A 111 4.68 15.66 2.09
N PRO A 112 3.46 16.06 1.70
CA PRO A 112 2.87 17.35 2.08
C PRO A 112 2.44 17.37 3.57
N GLU A 113 2.12 16.22 4.12
CA GLU A 113 1.67 16.04 5.50
C GLU A 113 2.16 14.70 6.08
N ASP A 114 1.99 14.51 7.37
CA ASP A 114 2.27 13.22 8.02
C ASP A 114 1.27 12.18 7.55
N GLY A 115 1.73 11.00 7.07
CA GLY A 115 0.81 9.97 6.57
C GLY A 115 1.47 8.72 6.00
N GLU A 116 0.63 7.77 5.60
CA GLU A 116 1.04 6.60 4.82
C GLU A 116 0.86 6.92 3.33
N TYR A 117 1.90 6.67 2.54
CA TYR A 117 1.87 6.92 1.10
C TYR A 117 2.02 5.62 0.32
N TYR A 118 1.41 5.61 -0.84
CA TYR A 118 1.40 4.46 -1.75
C TYR A 118 1.68 4.95 -3.17
N ILE A 119 2.67 4.36 -3.82
CA ILE A 119 3.01 4.69 -5.21
C ILE A 119 2.41 3.63 -6.11
N SER A 120 1.47 4.02 -6.96
CA SER A 120 0.88 3.14 -7.96
C SER A 120 1.75 3.10 -9.21
N VAL A 121 2.28 1.93 -9.56
CA VAL A 121 3.12 1.75 -10.75
C VAL A 121 2.24 1.28 -11.91
N ALA A 122 2.02 2.17 -12.87
CA ALA A 122 1.17 1.88 -14.04
C ALA A 122 1.84 0.94 -15.05
N ASN A 123 3.15 1.03 -15.22
CA ASN A 123 3.88 0.19 -16.15
C ASN A 123 4.04 -1.24 -15.65
N ARG A 124 3.30 -2.18 -16.25
CA ARG A 124 3.27 -3.60 -15.88
C ARG A 124 4.50 -4.40 -16.35
N GLN A 125 5.44 -3.77 -17.02
CA GLN A 125 6.71 -4.39 -17.42
C GLN A 125 7.81 -4.21 -16.36
N ILE A 126 7.61 -3.29 -15.41
CA ILE A 126 8.55 -3.06 -14.31
C ILE A 126 8.41 -4.21 -13.30
N ASP A 127 9.49 -4.94 -13.07
CA ASP A 127 9.53 -6.08 -12.15
C ASP A 127 10.03 -5.71 -10.77
N SER A 128 10.95 -4.74 -10.70
CA SER A 128 11.59 -4.31 -9.45
C SER A 128 11.83 -2.81 -9.45
N VAL A 129 11.80 -2.26 -8.25
CA VAL A 129 12.07 -0.84 -8.01
C VAL A 129 12.94 -0.67 -6.78
N LYS A 130 13.71 0.41 -6.76
CA LYS A 130 14.38 0.91 -5.56
C LYS A 130 13.54 2.05 -4.98
N LEU A 131 13.12 1.89 -3.75
CA LEU A 131 12.43 2.92 -2.98
C LEU A 131 13.41 3.55 -1.98
N ASP A 132 13.46 4.87 -1.95
CA ASP A 132 14.16 5.65 -0.93
C ASP A 132 13.16 6.56 -0.22
N VAL A 133 13.15 6.51 1.11
CA VAL A 133 12.28 7.32 1.96
C VAL A 133 13.17 8.07 2.95
N GLY A 134 13.34 9.36 2.73
CA GLY A 134 14.14 10.20 3.63
C GLY A 134 15.62 9.78 3.75
N GLY A 135 16.18 9.11 2.74
CA GLY A 135 17.56 8.61 2.72
C GLY A 135 17.69 7.13 3.10
N GLU A 136 16.63 6.47 3.51
CA GLU A 136 16.61 5.02 3.76
C GLU A 136 16.13 4.29 2.50
N SER A 137 17.02 3.51 1.89
CA SER A 137 16.73 2.81 0.63
C SER A 137 16.45 1.33 0.83
N ARG A 138 15.45 0.81 0.10
CA ARG A 138 15.16 -0.62 0.00
C ARG A 138 14.82 -1.03 -1.43
N SER A 139 15.14 -2.27 -1.81
CA SER A 139 14.71 -2.86 -3.08
C SER A 139 13.40 -3.62 -2.91
N ILE A 140 12.54 -3.53 -3.91
CA ILE A 140 11.27 -4.25 -3.99
C ILE A 140 11.29 -5.05 -5.28
N ASP A 141 11.53 -6.36 -5.16
CA ASP A 141 11.71 -7.29 -6.30
C ASP A 141 10.43 -8.06 -6.64
N THR A 142 9.32 -7.71 -6.00
CA THR A 142 8.05 -8.43 -6.12
C THR A 142 6.92 -7.52 -6.60
N LEU A 143 7.26 -6.51 -7.41
CA LEU A 143 6.31 -5.48 -7.83
C LEU A 143 5.11 -6.06 -8.60
N LYS A 144 5.32 -7.12 -9.38
CA LYS A 144 4.25 -7.84 -10.12
C LYS A 144 3.11 -8.35 -9.23
N ARG A 145 3.32 -8.43 -7.92
CA ARG A 145 2.30 -8.90 -6.98
C ARG A 145 1.21 -7.87 -6.65
N GLY A 146 1.38 -6.62 -6.99
CA GLY A 146 0.37 -5.61 -6.64
C GLY A 146 0.49 -4.30 -7.38
N TYR A 147 1.67 -3.93 -7.84
CA TYR A 147 1.96 -2.63 -8.47
C TYR A 147 1.59 -1.42 -7.59
N LEU A 148 1.50 -1.64 -6.30
CA LEU A 148 1.32 -0.62 -5.29
C LEU A 148 2.47 -0.73 -4.30
N VAL A 149 3.30 0.31 -4.27
CA VAL A 149 4.48 0.37 -3.40
C VAL A 149 4.14 1.17 -2.16
N GLU A 150 4.19 0.51 -1.02
CA GLU A 150 4.00 1.16 0.28
C GLU A 150 5.28 1.84 0.73
N THR A 151 5.21 3.11 1.14
CA THR A 151 6.35 3.83 1.71
C THR A 151 6.49 3.62 3.21
N GLY A 152 5.43 3.18 3.87
CA GLY A 152 5.24 3.25 5.31
C GLY A 152 4.72 4.63 5.74
N TYR A 153 4.67 4.85 7.07
CA TYR A 153 4.26 6.14 7.63
C TYR A 153 5.45 7.11 7.60
N VAL A 154 5.28 8.26 6.97
CA VAL A 154 6.31 9.27 6.81
C VAL A 154 5.86 10.62 7.35
N LYS A 155 6.81 11.45 7.74
CA LYS A 155 6.58 12.82 8.22
C LYS A 155 6.50 13.80 7.06
N ALA A 156 5.75 14.88 7.25
CA ALA A 156 5.71 16.01 6.32
C ALA A 156 7.14 16.51 6.00
N GLY A 157 7.38 16.84 4.74
CA GLY A 157 8.68 17.27 4.24
C GLY A 157 9.64 16.12 3.90
N THR A 158 9.28 14.85 4.13
CA THR A 158 10.10 13.71 3.73
C THR A 158 10.10 13.57 2.21
N LEU A 159 11.30 13.53 1.61
CA LEU A 159 11.46 13.22 0.20
C LEU A 159 11.35 11.71 -0.02
N ILE A 160 10.53 11.32 -0.98
CA ILE A 160 10.32 9.94 -1.40
C ILE A 160 10.75 9.82 -2.86
N LEU A 161 11.62 8.84 -3.14
CA LEU A 161 12.14 8.56 -4.48
C LEU A 161 11.85 7.11 -4.83
N LEU A 162 11.34 6.88 -6.03
CA LEU A 162 11.18 5.56 -6.63
C LEU A 162 12.00 5.51 -7.91
N GLU A 163 12.84 4.50 -8.06
CA GLU A 163 13.64 4.29 -9.26
C GLU A 163 13.39 2.88 -9.80
N SER A 164 12.99 2.77 -11.07
CA SER A 164 12.85 1.45 -11.69
C SER A 164 14.23 0.91 -12.10
N ASN A 165 14.45 -0.38 -11.86
CA ASN A 165 15.70 -1.07 -12.24
C ASN A 165 15.77 -1.35 -13.75
N ASP A 166 14.65 -1.26 -14.45
CA ASP A 166 14.65 -1.41 -15.90
C ASP A 166 15.11 -0.10 -16.54
N SER A 167 16.25 -0.15 -17.19
CA SER A 167 16.67 0.87 -18.13
C SER A 167 15.55 1.02 -19.15
N ALA A 168 14.88 2.18 -19.19
CA ALA A 168 13.93 2.49 -20.24
C ALA A 168 14.62 2.19 -21.56
N GLY A 169 14.22 1.10 -22.23
CA GLY A 169 14.73 0.75 -23.54
C GLY A 169 14.49 1.92 -24.49
N SER A 170 15.58 2.40 -25.04
CA SER A 170 15.64 3.41 -26.11
C SER A 170 14.78 2.98 -27.30
#